data_7202815dc60d13d3963a28d4cff52750
#
_entry.id   7202815dc60d13d3963a28d4cff52750
#
_cell.length_a   1.000
_cell.length_b   1.000
_cell.length_c   1.000
_cell.angle_alpha   90.00
_cell.angle_beta   90.00
_cell.angle_gamma   90.00
#
_symmetry.space_group_name_H-M   'P 1'
#
loop_
_entity.id
_entity.type
_entity.pdbx_description
1 polymer ?
#
loop_
_entity_poly.entity_id
_entity_poly.type
_entity_poly.pdbx_seq_one_letter_code
_entity_poly.pdbx_strand_id
1 'polypeptide(L)'
;MRAVLTRVKSASVTIDGEVVGKIGKGFLILLGVGPNDTEKECRYLAEKALGLRIFEDENGKMNLGLDAIGGEVLVVSQFTLYGNCRKGRRPSFTDAAGPELGNALYEKFLADCAALGYPPQHGRFGADMKVESINDGPVTLILDTDQLMNEPRR
;
A
#
# COMPACT_ATOMS: atom_id res chain seq x y z
N MET A 1 -4.17 -1.26 10.49
CA MET A 1 -4.02 -0.89 9.07
C MET A 1 -3.14 -1.92 8.40
N ARG A 2 -3.49 -2.32 7.21
CA ARG A 2 -2.75 -3.33 6.44
C ARG A 2 -2.34 -2.79 5.09
N ALA A 3 -1.14 -3.14 4.66
CA ALA A 3 -0.68 -2.85 3.31
C ALA A 3 -0.06 -4.10 2.70
N VAL A 4 -0.34 -4.29 1.42
CA VAL A 4 0.42 -5.23 0.58
C VAL A 4 1.26 -4.39 -0.35
N LEU A 5 2.57 -4.48 -0.19
CA LEU A 5 3.54 -3.69 -0.93
C LEU A 5 4.27 -4.57 -1.91
N THR A 6 4.24 -4.20 -3.18
CA THR A 6 4.90 -4.92 -4.26
C THR A 6 5.97 -4.03 -4.88
N ARG A 7 7.18 -4.57 -5.01
CA ARG A 7 8.23 -3.94 -5.80
C ARG A 7 7.91 -4.14 -7.28
N VAL A 8 7.76 -3.05 -8.02
CA VAL A 8 7.32 -3.11 -9.41
C VAL A 8 8.29 -2.46 -10.39
N LYS A 9 8.31 -2.95 -11.63
CA LYS A 9 8.91 -2.25 -12.77
C LYS A 9 8.00 -1.15 -13.28
N SER A 10 6.69 -1.39 -13.19
CA SER A 10 5.65 -0.44 -13.57
C SER A 10 4.34 -0.88 -12.93
N ALA A 11 3.44 0.07 -12.71
CA ALA A 11 2.08 -0.19 -12.27
C ALA A 11 1.17 0.92 -12.75
N SER A 12 -0.12 0.59 -12.93
CA SER A 12 -1.12 1.56 -13.32
C SER A 12 -2.49 1.19 -12.76
N VAL A 13 -3.36 2.19 -12.63
CA VAL A 13 -4.75 2.00 -12.28
C VAL A 13 -5.64 2.67 -13.29
N THR A 14 -6.64 1.93 -13.77
CA THR A 14 -7.59 2.36 -14.80
C THR A 14 -9.00 2.34 -14.21
N ILE A 15 -9.76 3.41 -14.47
CA ILE A 15 -11.16 3.55 -14.07
C ILE A 15 -11.93 3.94 -15.33
N ASP A 16 -12.99 3.19 -15.64
CA ASP A 16 -13.84 3.44 -16.83
C ASP A 16 -13.03 3.62 -18.12
N GLY A 17 -12.01 2.77 -18.31
CA GLY A 17 -11.16 2.77 -19.50
C GLY A 17 -10.08 3.86 -19.54
N GLU A 18 -10.00 4.71 -18.50
CA GLU A 18 -9.02 5.79 -18.40
C GLU A 18 -7.96 5.49 -17.34
N VAL A 19 -6.69 5.64 -17.70
CA VAL A 19 -5.59 5.51 -16.75
C VAL A 19 -5.57 6.76 -15.86
N VAL A 20 -5.83 6.57 -14.56
CA VAL A 20 -5.89 7.67 -13.59
C VAL A 20 -4.64 7.77 -12.73
N GLY A 21 -3.81 6.74 -12.70
CA GLY A 21 -2.53 6.74 -12.00
C GLY A 21 -1.57 5.77 -12.66
N LYS A 22 -0.28 6.14 -12.71
CA LYS A 22 0.75 5.31 -13.34
C LYS A 22 2.11 5.65 -12.78
N ILE A 23 2.92 4.61 -12.55
CA ILE A 23 4.31 4.74 -12.12
C ILE A 23 5.23 3.84 -12.93
N GLY A 24 6.52 4.18 -12.97
CA GLY A 24 7.60 3.28 -13.37
C GLY A 24 8.08 2.44 -12.19
N LYS A 25 9.38 2.32 -12.02
CA LYS A 25 9.97 1.57 -10.89
C LYS A 25 9.55 2.15 -9.56
N GLY A 26 9.24 1.29 -8.62
CA GLY A 26 8.88 1.72 -7.27
C GLY A 26 8.00 0.72 -6.56
N PHE A 27 7.03 1.24 -5.81
CA PHE A 27 6.10 0.45 -5.01
C PHE A 27 4.66 0.63 -5.47
N LEU A 28 3.98 -0.50 -5.66
CA LEU A 28 2.53 -0.56 -5.62
C LEU A 28 2.11 -0.91 -4.19
N ILE A 29 1.30 -0.08 -3.57
CA ILE A 29 0.81 -0.28 -2.21
C ILE A 29 -0.71 -0.42 -2.25
N LEU A 30 -1.21 -1.60 -1.89
CA LEU A 30 -2.63 -1.83 -1.64
C LEU A 30 -2.87 -1.56 -0.16
N LEU A 31 -3.77 -0.63 0.16
CA LEU A 31 -3.98 -0.15 1.53
C LEU A 31 -5.38 -0.50 2.04
N GLY A 32 -5.45 -1.22 3.16
CA GLY A 32 -6.69 -1.52 3.88
C GLY A 32 -6.72 -0.82 5.23
N VAL A 33 -7.86 -0.25 5.58
CA VAL A 33 -8.09 0.45 6.85
C VAL A 33 -8.98 -0.40 7.74
N GLY A 34 -8.57 -0.60 8.98
CA GLY A 34 -9.36 -1.29 10.01
C GLY A 34 -10.20 -0.32 10.82
N PRO A 35 -11.21 -0.83 11.57
CA PRO A 35 -12.18 0.02 12.26
C PRO A 35 -11.60 0.81 13.45
N ASN A 36 -10.46 0.38 13.98
CA ASN A 36 -9.80 1.02 15.12
C ASN A 36 -8.56 1.82 14.72
N ASP A 37 -8.31 1.98 13.45
CA ASP A 37 -7.16 2.74 12.97
C ASP A 37 -7.36 4.24 13.15
N THR A 38 -6.24 4.93 13.38
CA THR A 38 -6.17 6.36 13.56
C THR A 38 -5.08 6.95 12.67
N GLU A 39 -4.90 8.26 12.72
CA GLU A 39 -3.82 8.95 12.01
C GLU A 39 -2.42 8.45 12.42
N LYS A 40 -2.30 7.90 13.63
CA LYS A 40 -1.04 7.33 14.13
C LYS A 40 -0.62 6.11 13.30
N GLU A 41 -1.56 5.20 13.05
CA GLU A 41 -1.30 4.01 12.22
C GLU A 41 -0.96 4.41 10.78
N CYS A 42 -1.65 5.43 10.23
CA CYS A 42 -1.35 5.97 8.91
C CYS A 42 0.09 6.44 8.79
N ARG A 43 0.51 7.30 9.69
CA ARG A 43 1.86 7.89 9.68
C ARG A 43 2.92 6.81 9.84
N TYR A 44 2.71 5.92 10.79
CA TYR A 44 3.64 4.82 11.04
C TYR A 44 3.82 3.95 9.78
N LEU A 45 2.71 3.56 9.17
CA LEU A 45 2.73 2.69 7.99
C LEU A 45 3.38 3.37 6.78
N ALA A 46 3.09 4.66 6.56
CA ALA A 46 3.71 5.42 5.49
C ALA A 46 5.24 5.49 5.68
N GLU A 47 5.71 5.84 6.87
CA GLU A 47 7.14 5.89 7.19
C GLU A 47 7.79 4.51 6.99
N LYS A 48 7.15 3.46 7.49
CA LYS A 48 7.67 2.09 7.37
C LYS A 48 7.76 1.65 5.93
N ALA A 49 6.68 1.80 5.18
CA ALA A 49 6.59 1.35 3.79
C ALA A 49 7.59 2.09 2.89
N LEU A 50 7.61 3.42 2.97
CA LEU A 50 8.47 4.23 2.11
C LEU A 50 9.94 4.16 2.49
N GLY A 51 10.26 3.73 3.71
CA GLY A 51 11.63 3.54 4.17
C GLY A 51 12.22 2.16 3.89
N LEU A 52 11.44 1.24 3.33
CA LEU A 52 11.95 -0.11 3.06
C LEU A 52 13.05 -0.10 2.01
N ARG A 53 14.10 -0.83 2.28
CA ARG A 53 15.28 -0.94 1.41
C ARG A 53 15.29 -2.30 0.73
N ILE A 54 14.47 -2.44 -0.31
CA ILE A 54 14.22 -3.71 -1.00
C ILE A 54 14.63 -3.70 -2.48
N PHE A 55 15.35 -2.67 -2.90
CA PHE A 55 15.98 -2.65 -4.22
C PHE A 55 17.41 -3.15 -4.12
N GLU A 56 17.85 -3.88 -5.13
CA GLU A 56 19.16 -4.50 -5.12
C GLU A 56 20.26 -3.47 -5.31
N ASP A 57 21.32 -3.60 -4.51
CA ASP A 57 22.56 -2.84 -4.66
C ASP A 57 23.47 -3.49 -5.72
N GLU A 58 24.68 -2.95 -5.89
CA GLU A 58 25.66 -3.46 -6.84
C GLU A 58 26.13 -4.90 -6.55
N ASN A 59 25.91 -5.37 -5.31
CA ASN A 59 26.24 -6.74 -4.89
C ASN A 59 25.03 -7.68 -4.98
N GLY A 60 23.91 -7.23 -5.54
CA GLY A 60 22.68 -8.02 -5.66
C GLY A 60 21.92 -8.20 -4.36
N LYS A 61 22.20 -7.39 -3.34
CA LYS A 61 21.51 -7.46 -2.03
C LYS A 61 20.44 -6.40 -1.92
N MET A 62 19.30 -6.74 -1.31
CA MET A 62 18.24 -5.80 -0.98
C MET A 62 18.73 -4.79 0.04
N ASN A 63 19.13 -3.62 -0.40
CA ASN A 63 19.74 -2.60 0.43
C ASN A 63 19.39 -1.17 0.06
N LEU A 64 18.92 -0.93 -1.15
CA LEU A 64 18.58 0.41 -1.61
C LEU A 64 17.10 0.73 -1.42
N GLY A 65 16.81 1.96 -1.02
CA GLY A 65 15.44 2.47 -0.91
C GLY A 65 15.00 3.20 -2.17
N LEU A 66 13.77 3.74 -2.12
CA LEU A 66 13.18 4.51 -3.22
C LEU A 66 14.06 5.70 -3.64
N ASP A 67 14.67 6.37 -2.69
CA ASP A 67 15.54 7.54 -2.93
C ASP A 67 16.73 7.21 -3.81
N ALA A 68 17.35 6.05 -3.60
CA ALA A 68 18.54 5.64 -4.34
C ALA A 68 18.26 5.28 -5.80
N ILE A 69 17.03 4.88 -6.13
CA ILE A 69 16.67 4.43 -7.47
C ILE A 69 15.75 5.40 -8.23
N GLY A 70 15.41 6.54 -7.61
CA GLY A 70 14.43 7.46 -8.17
C GLY A 70 13.04 6.85 -8.29
N GLY A 71 12.65 6.03 -7.30
CA GLY A 71 11.41 5.28 -7.34
C GLY A 71 10.17 6.14 -7.13
N GLU A 72 9.04 5.63 -7.61
CA GLU A 72 7.72 6.24 -7.51
C GLU A 72 6.79 5.34 -6.70
N VAL A 73 5.64 5.87 -6.29
CA VAL A 73 4.67 5.15 -5.46
C VAL A 73 3.27 5.28 -6.05
N LEU A 74 2.59 4.15 -6.16
CA LEU A 74 1.16 4.07 -6.52
C LEU A 74 0.41 3.46 -5.34
N VAL A 75 -0.58 4.17 -4.80
CA VAL A 75 -1.38 3.72 -3.66
C VAL A 75 -2.82 3.49 -4.11
N VAL A 76 -3.32 2.29 -3.84
CA VAL A 76 -4.70 1.89 -4.18
C VAL A 76 -5.41 1.44 -2.92
N SER A 77 -6.60 1.99 -2.67
CA SER A 77 -7.45 1.55 -1.57
C SER A 77 -7.94 0.11 -1.80
N GLN A 78 -7.81 -0.74 -0.78
CA GLN A 78 -8.12 -2.18 -0.86
C GLN A 78 -8.72 -2.68 0.46
N PHE A 79 -10.00 -2.38 0.72
CA PHE A 79 -10.66 -2.82 1.96
C PHE A 79 -10.71 -4.34 2.09
N THR A 80 -10.68 -5.07 0.97
CA THR A 80 -10.72 -6.52 0.93
C THR A 80 -9.50 -7.18 1.60
N LEU A 81 -8.46 -6.42 1.95
CA LEU A 81 -7.35 -6.92 2.79
C LEU A 81 -7.84 -7.36 4.18
N TYR A 82 -9.02 -6.89 4.61
CA TYR A 82 -9.69 -7.32 5.84
C TYR A 82 -10.72 -8.43 5.59
N GLY A 83 -10.69 -9.04 4.41
CA GLY A 83 -11.57 -10.16 4.09
C GLY A 83 -11.35 -11.34 5.03
N ASN A 84 -12.45 -11.88 5.56
CA ASN A 84 -12.45 -13.06 6.41
C ASN A 84 -13.03 -14.23 5.64
N CYS A 85 -12.21 -15.24 5.39
CA CYS A 85 -12.55 -16.41 4.59
C CYS A 85 -12.79 -17.66 5.44
N ARG A 86 -13.04 -17.50 6.75
CA ARG A 86 -13.15 -18.63 7.68
C ARG A 86 -14.38 -19.49 7.45
N LYS A 87 -15.52 -18.88 7.10
CA LYS A 87 -16.79 -19.58 6.95
C LYS A 87 -17.18 -19.70 5.48
N GLY A 88 -17.43 -20.92 5.04
CA GLY A 88 -17.98 -21.18 3.71
C GLY A 88 -17.08 -20.70 2.58
N ARG A 89 -17.71 -20.29 1.49
CA ARG A 89 -17.04 -19.88 0.25
C ARG A 89 -17.19 -18.39 -0.06
N ARG A 90 -17.94 -17.66 0.75
CA ARG A 90 -18.18 -16.24 0.59
C ARG A 90 -17.38 -15.47 1.64
N PRO A 91 -16.37 -14.68 1.24
CA PRO A 91 -15.62 -13.89 2.21
C PRO A 91 -16.52 -12.83 2.85
N SER A 92 -16.24 -12.55 4.13
CA SER A 92 -16.87 -11.45 4.87
C SER A 92 -15.91 -10.26 4.96
N PHE A 93 -16.42 -9.04 4.85
CA PHE A 93 -15.64 -7.82 4.93
C PHE A 93 -16.01 -6.93 6.12
N THR A 94 -16.70 -7.51 7.11
CA THR A 94 -17.15 -6.77 8.32
C THR A 94 -15.99 -6.32 9.20
N ASP A 95 -14.78 -6.88 9.02
CA ASP A 95 -13.58 -6.49 9.77
C ASP A 95 -12.89 -5.25 9.20
N ALA A 96 -13.34 -4.74 8.07
CA ALA A 96 -12.84 -3.50 7.48
C ALA A 96 -13.53 -2.29 8.10
N ALA A 97 -12.85 -1.15 8.11
CA ALA A 97 -13.48 0.13 8.46
C ALA A 97 -14.63 0.44 7.48
N GLY A 98 -15.63 1.16 7.97
CA GLY A 98 -16.67 1.69 7.10
C GLY A 98 -16.12 2.73 6.11
N PRO A 99 -16.93 3.10 5.06
CA PRO A 99 -16.43 3.96 3.99
C PRO A 99 -15.93 5.34 4.47
N GLU A 100 -16.56 5.92 5.46
CA GLU A 100 -16.18 7.24 5.98
C GLU A 100 -14.78 7.24 6.58
N LEU A 101 -14.52 6.37 7.56
CA LEU A 101 -13.20 6.23 8.16
C LEU A 101 -12.18 5.71 7.16
N GLY A 102 -12.57 4.75 6.35
CA GLY A 102 -11.70 4.17 5.32
C GLY A 102 -11.19 5.21 4.36
N ASN A 103 -12.07 6.07 3.84
CA ASN A 103 -11.68 7.15 2.94
C ASN A 103 -10.83 8.21 3.64
N ALA A 104 -11.22 8.62 4.85
CA ALA A 104 -10.49 9.64 5.59
C ALA A 104 -9.02 9.23 5.85
N LEU A 105 -8.80 8.00 6.27
CA LEU A 105 -7.44 7.51 6.53
C LEU A 105 -6.68 7.15 5.26
N TYR A 106 -7.37 6.73 4.20
CA TYR A 106 -6.75 6.60 2.90
C TYR A 106 -6.19 7.94 2.40
N GLU A 107 -6.99 9.01 2.44
CA GLU A 107 -6.55 10.35 2.08
C GLU A 107 -5.40 10.84 2.97
N LYS A 108 -5.46 10.55 4.26
CA LYS A 108 -4.38 10.88 5.21
C LYS A 108 -3.09 10.16 4.85
N PHE A 109 -3.17 8.89 4.45
CA PHE A 109 -2.02 8.11 4.01
C PHE A 109 -1.36 8.72 2.78
N LEU A 110 -2.15 9.15 1.79
CA LEU A 110 -1.62 9.85 0.62
C LEU A 110 -0.89 11.13 1.02
N ALA A 111 -1.47 11.90 1.94
CA ALA A 111 -0.85 13.12 2.45
C ALA A 111 0.45 12.83 3.22
N ASP A 112 0.47 11.78 4.02
CA ASP A 112 1.68 11.36 4.75
C ASP A 112 2.80 10.95 3.80
N CYS A 113 2.49 10.23 2.73
CA CYS A 113 3.48 9.90 1.69
C CYS A 113 4.05 11.15 1.03
N ALA A 114 3.19 12.11 0.69
CA ALA A 114 3.62 13.37 0.11
C ALA A 114 4.53 14.16 1.05
N ALA A 115 4.19 14.20 2.34
CA ALA A 115 5.00 14.86 3.38
C ALA A 115 6.39 14.24 3.53
N LEU A 116 6.52 12.93 3.24
CA LEU A 116 7.80 12.22 3.26
C LEU A 116 8.61 12.41 1.96
N GLY A 117 8.11 13.18 1.01
CA GLY A 117 8.81 13.47 -0.24
C GLY A 117 8.38 12.60 -1.42
N TYR A 118 7.34 11.78 -1.25
CA TYR A 118 6.84 10.87 -2.29
C TYR A 118 5.35 11.07 -2.53
N PRO A 119 4.96 12.18 -3.18
CA PRO A 119 3.55 12.38 -3.53
C PRO A 119 3.10 11.23 -4.42
N PRO A 120 2.15 10.39 -3.97
CA PRO A 120 1.83 9.17 -4.69
C PRO A 120 0.90 9.42 -5.86
N GLN A 121 1.04 8.60 -6.90
CA GLN A 121 -0.05 8.34 -7.82
C GLN A 121 -1.09 7.48 -7.09
N HIS A 122 -2.35 7.55 -7.48
CA HIS A 122 -3.40 6.82 -6.78
C HIS A 122 -4.62 6.58 -7.67
N GLY A 123 -5.50 5.67 -7.23
CA GLY A 123 -6.83 5.51 -7.79
C GLY A 123 -7.85 6.42 -7.11
N ARG A 124 -9.12 5.97 -7.08
CA ARG A 124 -10.22 6.67 -6.37
C ARG A 124 -10.86 5.72 -5.38
N PHE A 125 -11.03 6.19 -4.16
CA PHE A 125 -11.68 5.39 -3.12
C PHE A 125 -13.10 4.98 -3.55
N GLY A 126 -13.41 3.69 -3.43
CA GLY A 126 -14.73 3.14 -3.74
C GLY A 126 -15.01 2.88 -5.21
N ALA A 127 -14.13 3.27 -6.12
CA ALA A 127 -14.30 3.01 -7.54
C ALA A 127 -13.97 1.56 -7.93
N ASP A 128 -14.56 1.09 -9.02
CA ASP A 128 -14.11 -0.14 -9.67
C ASP A 128 -12.84 0.17 -10.46
N MET A 129 -11.75 -0.48 -10.07
CA MET A 129 -10.42 -0.19 -10.60
C MET A 129 -9.80 -1.42 -11.21
N LYS A 130 -9.13 -1.24 -12.35
CA LYS A 130 -8.27 -2.26 -12.95
C LYS A 130 -6.82 -1.87 -12.64
N VAL A 131 -6.15 -2.70 -11.85
CA VAL A 131 -4.77 -2.45 -11.41
C VAL A 131 -3.86 -3.41 -12.15
N GLU A 132 -2.94 -2.85 -12.93
CA GLU A 132 -1.91 -3.63 -13.62
C GLU A 132 -0.55 -3.37 -12.97
N SER A 133 0.27 -4.41 -12.89
CA SER A 133 1.63 -4.26 -12.38
C SER A 133 2.54 -5.35 -12.92
N ILE A 134 3.83 -5.02 -12.97
CA ILE A 134 4.88 -6.01 -13.18
C ILE A 134 5.64 -6.13 -11.88
N ASN A 135 5.40 -7.23 -11.18
CA ASN A 135 6.09 -7.56 -9.93
C ASN A 135 7.54 -7.93 -10.26
N ASP A 136 8.46 -7.15 -9.76
CA ASP A 136 9.88 -7.30 -10.06
C ASP A 136 10.57 -8.13 -8.98
N GLY A 137 10.88 -9.37 -9.33
CA GLY A 137 11.59 -10.26 -8.42
C GLY A 137 11.07 -11.70 -8.41
N PRO A 138 9.83 -12.04 -8.02
CA PRO A 138 8.81 -11.19 -7.40
C PRO A 138 9.19 -10.81 -5.95
N VAL A 139 8.76 -9.62 -5.53
CA VAL A 139 8.89 -9.16 -4.14
C VAL A 139 7.58 -8.54 -3.70
N THR A 140 6.91 -9.20 -2.77
CA THR A 140 5.63 -8.76 -2.21
C THR A 140 5.68 -8.93 -0.70
N LEU A 141 5.39 -7.86 0.05
CA LEU A 141 5.46 -7.82 1.50
C LEU A 141 4.11 -7.46 2.08
N ILE A 142 3.78 -8.07 3.21
CA ILE A 142 2.60 -7.75 4.00
C ILE A 142 3.04 -6.92 5.21
N LEU A 143 2.46 -5.73 5.36
CA LEU A 143 2.69 -4.85 6.49
C LEU A 143 1.38 -4.70 7.26
N ASP A 144 1.40 -5.02 8.55
CA ASP A 144 0.24 -4.91 9.43
C ASP A 144 0.65 -4.10 10.67
N THR A 145 -0.01 -2.98 10.90
CA THR A 145 0.33 -2.11 12.04
C THR A 145 0.12 -2.80 13.38
N ASP A 146 -0.82 -3.74 13.48
CA ASP A 146 -1.02 -4.50 14.71
C ASP A 146 0.23 -5.31 15.08
N GLN A 147 0.87 -5.92 14.10
CA GLN A 147 2.14 -6.63 14.30
C GLN A 147 3.31 -5.67 14.51
N LEU A 148 3.42 -4.67 13.63
CA LEU A 148 4.59 -3.79 13.61
C LEU A 148 4.68 -2.85 14.81
N MET A 149 3.54 -2.43 15.36
CA MET A 149 3.49 -1.45 16.44
C MET A 149 3.33 -2.08 17.83
N ASN A 150 2.70 -3.24 17.93
CA ASN A 150 2.28 -3.83 19.20
C ASN A 150 3.06 -5.08 19.60
N GLU A 151 3.74 -5.72 18.66
CA GLU A 151 4.58 -6.87 18.97
C GLU A 151 5.99 -6.44 19.41
N PRO A 152 6.59 -7.12 20.43
CA PRO A 152 7.95 -6.82 20.85
C PRO A 152 8.95 -7.04 19.69
N ARG A 153 9.93 -6.17 19.59
CA ARG A 153 11.06 -6.38 18.66
C ARG A 153 11.84 -7.61 19.11
N ARG A 154 12.01 -8.53 18.21
CA ARG A 154 12.85 -9.72 18.41
C ARG A 154 14.31 -9.40 18.10
#